data_3156192e39f3f16cabc22eaa87b49f49
#
_entry.id   3156192e39f3f16cabc22eaa87b49f49
#
_cell.length_a   1.000
_cell.length_b   1.000
_cell.length_c   1.000
_cell.angle_alpha   90.00
_cell.angle_beta   90.00
_cell.angle_gamma   90.00
#
_symmetry.space_group_name_H-M   'P 1'
#
loop_
_entity.id
_entity.type
_entity.pdbx_description
1 polymer ?
#
loop_
_entity_poly.entity_id
_entity_poly.type
_entity_poly.pdbx_seq_one_letter_code
_entity_poly.pdbx_strand_id
1 'polypeptide(L)'
;FLFLSLVGLMQLTLSCSSSSNEIEPLKPEGGDTPLEKDEYTFLNVEYRKWQNGTFQAWTTADSRETRTIDNMNWYTPSSDYSRTAWGGRIGLQPSSVVGKEGFFRVASCGGRSYLLDPDNGAVIIHGIQHVRPGESTAHKKAFSTRYGSEARWSEETGKLLADNHINYISYGSNRIEVFPAAVRANLLTPKTQKIAYAENLYLLRTFMWDMSKNLGYAFDDDKYNRLVLLFEPTFATYIDRLVQEKSALFAGDRHFIGFYLDNELPFASYQNTDPLRGIDLKHFLSLPERYKAAREYAEKFMRDNGIASAGAITKKNQEDFRGMVADYYYQLTTATVRRYDKEHLILGTRLHDWSKYNQKVVEACARYCDLVSINYYARWQPEADFLANLKVWCGTKPFLVSEFYTKAEDASYQGTGYTNTEGGGWLVHTQKNRGEFYQNFCLRLLETRNCVGWVHFEYNDGYDSNGKASNKGIVSIEYEPYTSFLSQMRQVNLAVHSLIDYYDTKSVQ
;
A
#
# COMPACT_ATOMS: atom_id res chain seq x y z
N PHE A 1 28.18 0.69 -31.50
CA PHE A 1 28.10 2.09 -31.09
C PHE A 1 27.04 2.19 -30.01
N LEU A 2 27.52 2.31 -28.76
CA LEU A 2 26.71 2.51 -27.56
C LEU A 2 26.07 3.91 -27.60
N PHE A 3 24.75 4.00 -27.56
CA PHE A 3 24.05 5.19 -27.14
C PHE A 3 23.56 4.95 -25.68
N LEU A 4 24.37 5.35 -24.72
CA LEU A 4 23.96 5.61 -23.37
C LEU A 4 23.14 6.92 -23.36
N SER A 5 21.83 6.83 -23.43
CA SER A 5 20.96 7.95 -23.08
C SER A 5 20.94 8.08 -21.55
N LEU A 6 21.71 9.02 -21.02
CA LEU A 6 21.51 9.55 -19.67
C LEU A 6 20.10 10.15 -19.58
N VAL A 7 19.15 9.37 -19.13
CA VAL A 7 17.87 9.90 -18.65
C VAL A 7 18.14 10.38 -17.22
N GLY A 8 18.40 11.66 -17.08
CA GLY A 8 18.36 12.35 -15.80
C GLY A 8 16.95 12.20 -15.23
N LEU A 9 16.74 11.24 -14.33
CA LEU A 9 15.55 11.16 -13.50
C LEU A 9 15.59 12.33 -12.51
N MET A 10 14.91 13.41 -12.86
CA MET A 10 14.44 14.36 -11.89
C MET A 10 13.34 13.65 -11.10
N GLN A 11 13.71 12.92 -10.04
CA GLN A 11 12.77 12.39 -9.08
C GLN A 11 12.25 13.58 -8.26
N LEU A 12 11.17 14.18 -8.74
CA LEU A 12 10.31 14.93 -7.86
C LEU A 12 9.77 13.93 -6.85
N THR A 13 10.27 14.00 -5.61
CA THR A 13 9.58 13.49 -4.44
C THR A 13 8.27 14.25 -4.35
N LEU A 14 7.26 13.77 -5.07
CA LEU A 14 5.90 14.12 -4.72
C LEU A 14 5.66 13.43 -3.37
N SER A 15 6.01 14.14 -2.28
CA SER A 15 5.31 13.93 -1.05
C SER A 15 3.82 13.94 -1.41
N CYS A 16 3.05 13.01 -0.92
CA CYS A 16 1.61 13.16 -0.86
C CYS A 16 1.31 14.40 0.00
N SER A 17 1.47 15.58 -0.57
CA SER A 17 0.88 16.79 -0.07
C SER A 17 -0.59 16.78 -0.50
N SER A 18 -1.34 15.78 0.00
CA SER A 18 -2.74 16.04 0.20
C SER A 18 -2.78 17.14 1.27
N SER A 19 -3.16 18.34 0.90
CA SER A 19 -3.79 19.26 1.81
C SER A 19 -4.94 18.47 2.43
N SER A 20 -4.64 17.76 3.52
CA SER A 20 -5.65 17.09 4.31
C SER A 20 -6.39 18.19 5.07
N ASN A 21 -7.37 18.81 4.42
CA ASN A 21 -8.58 19.05 5.14
C ASN A 21 -8.94 17.67 5.66
N GLU A 22 -8.85 17.45 6.98
CA GLU A 22 -9.37 16.24 7.59
C GLU A 22 -10.81 16.13 7.11
N ILE A 23 -11.02 15.23 6.14
CA ILE A 23 -12.35 14.81 5.81
C ILE A 23 -12.75 14.03 7.04
N GLU A 24 -13.61 14.62 7.89
CA GLU A 24 -14.27 13.84 8.92
C GLU A 24 -14.80 12.61 8.21
N PRO A 25 -14.41 11.41 8.65
CA PRO A 25 -14.94 10.22 8.04
C PRO A 25 -16.46 10.35 8.09
N LEU A 26 -17.14 9.88 7.03
CA LEU A 26 -18.52 9.48 7.20
C LEU A 26 -18.55 8.74 8.52
N LYS A 27 -19.25 9.31 9.54
CA LYS A 27 -19.63 8.48 10.65
C LYS A 27 -20.37 7.31 10.00
N PRO A 28 -19.88 6.07 10.07
CA PRO A 28 -20.74 4.97 9.80
C PRO A 28 -21.91 5.18 10.76
N GLU A 29 -23.14 5.10 10.27
CA GLU A 29 -24.28 4.87 11.14
C GLU A 29 -24.10 3.45 11.66
N GLY A 30 -23.33 3.29 12.70
CA GLY A 30 -22.89 2.07 13.32
C GLY A 30 -21.59 2.35 14.01
N GLY A 31 -21.63 2.67 15.29
CA GLY A 31 -20.43 2.86 16.10
C GLY A 31 -19.51 1.66 15.96
N ASP A 32 -18.21 1.89 16.10
CA ASP A 32 -17.22 0.81 16.24
C ASP A 32 -17.87 -0.32 17.05
N THR A 33 -17.98 -1.51 16.45
CA THR A 33 -18.44 -2.68 17.19
C THR A 33 -17.60 -2.73 18.46
N PRO A 34 -18.20 -2.68 19.66
CA PRO A 34 -17.38 -2.68 20.87
C PRO A 34 -16.44 -3.86 20.78
N LEU A 35 -15.14 -3.58 20.86
CA LEU A 35 -14.15 -4.63 21.01
C LEU A 35 -14.60 -5.47 22.21
N GLU A 36 -14.56 -6.79 22.08
CA GLU A 36 -14.97 -7.67 23.18
C GLU A 36 -14.05 -7.38 24.37
N LYS A 37 -14.56 -6.64 25.35
CA LYS A 37 -13.81 -6.16 26.51
C LYS A 37 -13.18 -7.29 27.32
N ASP A 38 -13.70 -8.49 27.18
CA ASP A 38 -13.19 -9.66 27.90
C ASP A 38 -11.90 -10.22 27.29
N GLU A 39 -11.56 -9.88 26.03
CA GLU A 39 -10.36 -10.41 25.34
C GLU A 39 -9.11 -9.57 25.56
N TYR A 40 -9.27 -8.30 25.89
CA TYR A 40 -8.17 -7.35 26.01
C TYR A 40 -8.30 -6.47 27.25
N THR A 41 -7.16 -6.20 27.87
CA THR A 41 -7.01 -5.09 28.80
C THR A 41 -6.44 -3.90 28.00
N PHE A 42 -7.31 -2.98 27.55
CA PHE A 42 -6.93 -1.90 26.67
C PHE A 42 -5.97 -0.91 27.33
N LEU A 43 -4.98 -0.45 26.52
CA LEU A 43 -4.19 0.74 26.82
C LEU A 43 -4.90 1.95 26.26
N ASN A 44 -4.75 3.11 26.92
CA ASN A 44 -5.11 4.38 26.33
C ASN A 44 -3.86 5.07 25.79
N VAL A 45 -3.80 5.26 24.47
CA VAL A 45 -2.70 5.99 23.83
C VAL A 45 -3.20 7.37 23.43
N GLU A 46 -2.55 8.40 23.94
CA GLU A 46 -2.84 9.79 23.57
C GLU A 46 -2.23 10.12 22.20
N TYR A 47 -2.95 10.93 21.42
CA TYR A 47 -2.50 11.40 20.12
C TYR A 47 -3.02 12.80 19.82
N ARG A 48 -2.28 13.53 18.99
CA ARG A 48 -2.67 14.82 18.43
C ARG A 48 -3.02 14.70 16.97
N LYS A 49 -4.11 15.35 16.57
CA LYS A 49 -4.51 15.50 15.17
C LYS A 49 -3.87 16.73 14.55
N TRP A 50 -3.58 16.66 13.26
CA TRP A 50 -3.28 17.80 12.44
C TRP A 50 -4.58 18.48 12.02
N GLN A 51 -4.80 19.73 12.42
CA GLN A 51 -6.00 20.49 12.12
C GLN A 51 -5.63 21.94 11.80
N ASN A 52 -6.22 22.51 10.76
CA ASN A 52 -6.03 23.92 10.40
C ASN A 52 -4.56 24.36 10.29
N GLY A 53 -3.70 23.52 9.75
CA GLY A 53 -2.29 23.82 9.55
C GLY A 53 -1.39 23.66 10.78
N THR A 54 -1.88 23.05 11.85
CA THR A 54 -1.11 22.78 13.07
C THR A 54 -1.57 21.49 13.76
N PHE A 55 -0.75 20.96 14.68
CA PHE A 55 -1.20 19.93 15.61
C PHE A 55 -1.97 20.53 16.78
N GLN A 56 -2.98 19.79 17.26
CA GLN A 56 -3.61 20.06 18.55
C GLN A 56 -2.55 20.16 19.67
N ALA A 57 -2.83 20.94 20.71
CA ALA A 57 -2.00 20.92 21.91
C ALA A 57 -2.19 19.61 22.68
N TRP A 58 -1.17 19.13 23.41
CA TRP A 58 -1.29 17.93 24.25
C TRP A 58 -2.36 18.05 25.34
N THR A 59 -2.65 19.26 25.80
CA THR A 59 -3.73 19.52 26.77
C THR A 59 -5.13 19.25 26.20
N THR A 60 -5.26 19.15 24.90
CA THR A 60 -6.50 18.83 24.17
C THR A 60 -6.35 17.58 23.31
N ALA A 61 -5.33 16.76 23.59
CA ALA A 61 -5.12 15.51 22.87
C ALA A 61 -6.28 14.55 23.08
N ASP A 62 -6.58 13.80 22.04
CA ASP A 62 -7.49 12.67 22.10
C ASP A 62 -6.75 11.42 22.58
N SER A 63 -7.48 10.43 23.08
CA SER A 63 -6.94 9.11 23.37
C SER A 63 -7.72 8.01 22.68
N ARG A 64 -7.05 6.88 22.43
CA ARG A 64 -7.66 5.70 21.85
C ARG A 64 -7.36 4.45 22.65
N GLU A 65 -8.40 3.67 22.91
CA GLU A 65 -8.23 2.29 23.37
C GLU A 65 -7.38 1.52 22.35
N THR A 66 -6.32 0.90 22.82
CA THR A 66 -5.29 0.30 21.99
C THR A 66 -4.98 -1.11 22.45
N ARG A 67 -5.02 -2.06 21.54
CA ARG A 67 -4.68 -3.47 21.79
C ARG A 67 -3.21 -3.71 21.53
N THR A 68 -2.60 -4.53 22.40
CA THR A 68 -1.28 -5.07 22.18
C THR A 68 -1.28 -6.56 22.53
N ILE A 69 -0.29 -7.30 22.08
CA ILE A 69 -0.14 -8.72 22.41
C ILE A 69 -0.03 -8.92 23.94
N ASP A 70 0.70 -8.05 24.61
CA ASP A 70 0.90 -8.13 26.06
C ASP A 70 -0.40 -7.91 26.86
N ASN A 71 -1.43 -7.36 26.22
CA ASN A 71 -2.71 -7.05 26.83
C ASN A 71 -3.85 -7.98 26.37
N MET A 72 -3.51 -9.07 25.70
CA MET A 72 -4.47 -10.14 25.35
C MET A 72 -4.68 -11.08 26.54
N ASN A 73 -5.90 -11.11 27.07
CA ASN A 73 -6.19 -11.82 28.32
C ASN A 73 -6.07 -13.36 28.23
N TRP A 74 -6.30 -13.95 27.06
CA TRP A 74 -6.37 -15.40 26.89
C TRP A 74 -5.39 -15.94 25.84
N TYR A 75 -4.48 -15.13 25.38
CA TYR A 75 -3.52 -15.51 24.36
C TYR A 75 -2.23 -16.00 25.00
N THR A 76 -1.82 -17.20 24.60
CA THR A 76 -0.49 -17.74 24.94
C THR A 76 0.29 -17.91 23.63
N PRO A 77 1.42 -17.21 23.46
CA PRO A 77 2.23 -17.37 22.26
C PRO A 77 2.69 -18.83 22.10
N SER A 78 2.61 -19.36 20.87
CA SER A 78 3.24 -20.60 20.47
C SER A 78 4.31 -20.32 19.42
N SER A 79 5.44 -21.00 19.53
CA SER A 79 6.55 -20.94 18.57
C SER A 79 6.73 -22.23 17.76
N ASP A 80 5.88 -23.24 18.00
CA ASP A 80 6.07 -24.61 17.49
C ASP A 80 5.56 -24.78 16.06
N TYR A 81 5.99 -23.87 15.18
CA TYR A 81 5.65 -23.95 13.74
C TYR A 81 6.91 -24.23 12.92
N SER A 82 6.89 -25.30 12.14
CA SER A 82 7.85 -25.47 11.06
C SER A 82 7.62 -24.41 10.00
N ARG A 83 8.69 -23.72 9.61
CA ARG A 83 8.64 -22.59 8.66
C ARG A 83 9.60 -22.81 7.51
N THR A 84 9.23 -22.27 6.34
CA THR A 84 10.15 -22.13 5.22
C THR A 84 11.19 -21.03 5.49
N ALA A 85 12.17 -20.91 4.61
CA ALA A 85 13.12 -19.79 4.66
C ALA A 85 12.47 -18.41 4.45
N TRP A 86 11.24 -18.35 3.94
CA TRP A 86 10.44 -17.13 3.77
C TRP A 86 9.61 -16.78 5.02
N GLY A 87 9.65 -17.61 6.05
CA GLY A 87 8.84 -17.48 7.25
C GLY A 87 7.43 -18.08 7.13
N GLY A 88 7.08 -18.70 6.00
CA GLY A 88 5.79 -19.33 5.77
C GLY A 88 5.59 -20.60 6.59
N ARG A 89 4.43 -20.78 7.20
CA ARG A 89 4.06 -21.98 7.98
C ARG A 89 3.90 -23.18 7.08
N ILE A 90 4.61 -24.28 7.40
CA ILE A 90 4.53 -25.57 6.72
C ILE A 90 3.40 -26.41 7.32
N GLY A 91 2.77 -27.27 6.50
CA GLY A 91 1.80 -28.26 6.95
C GLY A 91 0.34 -27.84 6.85
N LEU A 92 0.04 -26.58 6.52
CA LEU A 92 -1.33 -26.19 6.16
C LEU A 92 -1.72 -26.81 4.83
N GLN A 93 -2.97 -27.30 4.75
CA GLN A 93 -3.52 -27.91 3.52
C GLN A 93 -4.43 -26.89 2.83
N PRO A 94 -4.02 -26.31 1.70
CA PRO A 94 -4.86 -25.36 1.00
C PRO A 94 -6.05 -26.06 0.32
N SER A 95 -7.24 -25.47 0.47
CA SER A 95 -8.46 -25.87 -0.24
C SER A 95 -8.51 -25.30 -1.66
N SER A 96 -7.79 -24.20 -1.91
CA SER A 96 -7.60 -23.61 -3.24
C SER A 96 -6.25 -22.93 -3.35
N VAL A 97 -5.66 -22.96 -4.55
CA VAL A 97 -4.41 -22.26 -4.87
C VAL A 97 -4.52 -21.66 -6.26
N VAL A 98 -4.14 -20.39 -6.40
CA VAL A 98 -4.10 -19.64 -7.66
C VAL A 98 -2.71 -19.03 -7.87
N GLY A 99 -2.10 -19.31 -9.02
CA GLY A 99 -0.76 -18.85 -9.40
C GLY A 99 0.15 -19.99 -9.85
N LYS A 100 1.39 -19.67 -10.22
CA LYS A 100 2.37 -20.64 -10.74
C LYS A 100 3.17 -21.27 -9.59
N GLU A 101 3.29 -22.59 -9.60
CA GLU A 101 4.13 -23.30 -8.63
C GLU A 101 5.60 -22.86 -8.71
N GLY A 102 6.24 -22.78 -7.54
CA GLY A 102 7.60 -22.28 -7.40
C GLY A 102 7.70 -20.76 -7.27
N PHE A 103 6.57 -20.03 -7.35
CA PHE A 103 6.42 -18.60 -7.15
C PHE A 103 5.42 -18.32 -6.04
N PHE A 104 5.25 -17.05 -5.67
CA PHE A 104 4.21 -16.65 -4.73
C PHE A 104 2.82 -16.86 -5.34
N ARG A 105 1.90 -17.43 -4.54
CA ARG A 105 0.54 -17.79 -4.97
C ARG A 105 -0.47 -17.41 -3.92
N VAL A 106 -1.69 -17.11 -4.34
CA VAL A 106 -2.83 -16.92 -3.42
C VAL A 106 -3.39 -18.29 -3.05
N ALA A 107 -3.66 -18.50 -1.76
CA ALA A 107 -4.25 -19.75 -1.28
C ALA A 107 -5.33 -19.49 -0.21
N SER A 108 -6.22 -20.46 -0.05
CA SER A 108 -7.17 -20.53 1.05
C SER A 108 -6.93 -21.78 1.88
N CYS A 109 -6.76 -21.64 3.18
CA CYS A 109 -6.61 -22.75 4.12
C CYS A 109 -7.60 -22.55 5.28
N GLY A 110 -8.49 -23.50 5.52
CA GLY A 110 -9.48 -23.39 6.60
C GLY A 110 -10.40 -22.18 6.51
N GLY A 111 -10.67 -21.68 5.29
CA GLY A 111 -11.47 -20.46 5.06
C GLY A 111 -10.73 -19.15 5.31
N ARG A 112 -9.41 -19.20 5.56
CA ARG A 112 -8.53 -18.03 5.66
C ARG A 112 -7.66 -17.93 4.42
N SER A 113 -7.44 -16.71 3.94
CA SER A 113 -6.54 -16.42 2.83
C SER A 113 -5.09 -16.30 3.31
N TYR A 114 -4.17 -16.81 2.50
CA TYR A 114 -2.72 -16.70 2.65
C TYR A 114 -2.07 -16.42 1.30
N LEU A 115 -0.82 -15.98 1.32
CA LEU A 115 0.06 -16.26 0.21
C LEU A 115 0.81 -17.57 0.50
N LEU A 116 1.01 -18.41 -0.50
CA LEU A 116 2.01 -19.47 -0.45
C LEU A 116 3.31 -18.90 -0.99
N ASP A 117 4.38 -19.07 -0.23
CA ASP A 117 5.71 -18.74 -0.70
C ASP A 117 6.22 -19.78 -1.74
N PRO A 118 7.34 -19.52 -2.42
CA PRO A 118 7.87 -20.44 -3.43
C PRO A 118 8.19 -21.86 -2.93
N ASP A 119 8.33 -22.03 -1.61
CA ASP A 119 8.63 -23.33 -0.98
C ASP A 119 7.38 -23.93 -0.30
N ASN A 120 6.18 -23.46 -0.68
CA ASN A 120 4.85 -23.91 -0.23
C ASN A 120 4.49 -23.62 1.25
N GLY A 121 5.18 -22.70 1.90
CA GLY A 121 4.79 -22.22 3.22
C GLY A 121 3.67 -21.17 3.12
N ALA A 122 2.68 -21.25 4.01
CA ALA A 122 1.62 -20.25 4.10
C ALA A 122 2.16 -19.01 4.84
N VAL A 123 2.28 -17.89 4.12
CA VAL A 123 2.88 -16.65 4.62
C VAL A 123 1.87 -15.52 4.71
N ILE A 124 2.01 -14.70 5.72
CA ILE A 124 1.40 -13.38 5.83
C ILE A 124 2.52 -12.35 5.60
N ILE A 125 2.26 -11.35 4.80
CA ILE A 125 3.22 -10.30 4.48
C ILE A 125 3.34 -9.31 5.65
N HIS A 126 4.58 -9.09 6.10
CA HIS A 126 4.94 -8.01 7.03
C HIS A 126 6.00 -7.16 6.33
N GLY A 127 5.58 -6.05 5.75
CA GLY A 127 6.42 -5.32 4.82
C GLY A 127 6.81 -3.93 5.28
N ILE A 128 7.85 -3.42 4.59
CA ILE A 128 8.29 -2.02 4.67
C ILE A 128 8.33 -1.41 3.28
N GLN A 129 7.84 -0.16 3.20
CA GLN A 129 7.89 0.65 1.98
C GLN A 129 9.24 1.37 1.88
N HIS A 130 9.67 1.69 0.65
CA HIS A 130 10.80 2.56 0.36
C HIS A 130 12.13 2.14 1.02
N VAL A 131 12.49 0.86 1.00
CA VAL A 131 13.79 0.38 1.51
C VAL A 131 14.90 0.80 0.54
N ARG A 132 15.46 1.97 0.78
CA ARG A 132 16.50 2.59 -0.04
C ARG A 132 17.30 3.62 0.75
N PRO A 133 18.52 3.98 0.31
CA PRO A 133 19.20 5.16 0.82
C PRO A 133 18.35 6.41 0.57
N GLY A 134 18.24 7.27 1.57
CA GLY A 134 17.50 8.52 1.44
C GLY A 134 18.21 9.53 0.53
N GLU A 135 17.44 10.40 -0.13
CA GLU A 135 17.93 11.25 -1.21
C GLU A 135 18.30 12.67 -0.80
N SER A 136 17.81 13.15 0.37
CA SER A 136 18.15 14.49 0.84
C SER A 136 19.63 14.62 1.17
N THR A 137 20.13 15.85 1.22
CA THR A 137 21.53 16.13 1.61
C THR A 137 21.85 15.57 2.99
N ALA A 138 20.90 15.63 3.93
CA ALA A 138 21.05 15.06 5.26
C ALA A 138 21.24 13.53 5.21
N HIS A 139 20.35 12.82 4.49
CA HIS A 139 20.48 11.38 4.30
C HIS A 139 21.79 10.97 3.62
N LYS A 140 22.18 11.64 2.55
CA LYS A 140 23.43 11.34 1.84
C LYS A 140 24.66 11.51 2.73
N LYS A 141 24.69 12.57 3.56
CA LYS A 141 25.75 12.78 4.54
C LYS A 141 25.76 11.66 5.59
N ALA A 142 24.61 11.35 6.17
CA ALA A 142 24.48 10.29 7.15
C ALA A 142 24.86 8.91 6.58
N PHE A 143 24.41 8.60 5.36
CA PHE A 143 24.77 7.38 4.64
C PHE A 143 26.29 7.23 4.47
N SER A 144 26.96 8.28 4.00
CA SER A 144 28.42 8.27 3.84
C SER A 144 29.15 8.08 5.17
N THR A 145 28.67 8.69 6.25
CA THR A 145 29.25 8.58 7.58
C THR A 145 29.06 7.19 8.19
N ARG A 146 27.84 6.64 8.10
CA ARG A 146 27.47 5.37 8.74
C ARG A 146 27.93 4.15 7.95
N TYR A 147 27.66 4.14 6.64
CA TYR A 147 27.85 2.98 5.79
C TYR A 147 29.04 3.09 4.84
N GLY A 148 29.23 4.25 4.24
CA GLY A 148 30.29 4.51 3.26
C GLY A 148 30.11 3.77 1.92
N SER A 149 29.23 2.74 1.86
CA SER A 149 28.96 1.97 0.66
C SER A 149 27.55 1.33 0.68
N GLU A 150 26.99 1.07 -0.51
CA GLU A 150 25.71 0.34 -0.65
C GLU A 150 25.84 -1.13 -0.15
N ALA A 151 27.00 -1.74 -0.30
CA ALA A 151 27.23 -3.11 0.16
C ALA A 151 27.03 -3.22 1.67
N ARG A 152 27.66 -2.33 2.44
CA ARG A 152 27.53 -2.31 3.90
C ARG A 152 26.12 -1.91 4.33
N TRP A 153 25.52 -0.90 3.67
CA TRP A 153 24.12 -0.52 3.92
C TRP A 153 23.17 -1.69 3.71
N SER A 154 23.29 -2.40 2.59
CA SER A 154 22.39 -3.50 2.26
C SER A 154 22.55 -4.68 3.21
N GLU A 155 23.78 -4.98 3.68
CA GLU A 155 24.04 -6.02 4.66
C GLU A 155 23.38 -5.70 6.01
N GLU A 156 23.62 -4.47 6.54
CA GLU A 156 23.04 -4.05 7.82
C GLU A 156 21.51 -3.92 7.73
N THR A 157 20.99 -3.42 6.61
CA THR A 157 19.54 -3.28 6.37
C THR A 157 18.87 -4.65 6.24
N GLY A 158 19.41 -5.55 5.41
CA GLY A 158 18.86 -6.90 5.28
C GLY A 158 18.81 -7.63 6.63
N LYS A 159 19.87 -7.50 7.43
CA LYS A 159 19.90 -8.03 8.80
C LYS A 159 18.83 -7.39 9.68
N LEU A 160 18.69 -6.05 9.66
CA LEU A 160 17.68 -5.33 10.45
C LEU A 160 16.26 -5.81 10.12
N LEU A 161 15.94 -5.95 8.83
CA LEU A 161 14.63 -6.42 8.38
C LEU A 161 14.38 -7.87 8.88
N ALA A 162 15.31 -8.77 8.65
CA ALA A 162 15.18 -10.17 9.03
C ALA A 162 15.10 -10.38 10.55
N ASP A 163 15.90 -9.66 11.35
CA ASP A 163 15.88 -9.71 12.81
C ASP A 163 14.51 -9.25 13.39
N ASN A 164 13.79 -8.42 12.66
CA ASN A 164 12.45 -7.96 13.02
C ASN A 164 11.32 -8.73 12.31
N HIS A 165 11.65 -9.88 11.70
CA HIS A 165 10.70 -10.72 10.94
C HIS A 165 9.93 -9.94 9.86
N ILE A 166 10.58 -8.95 9.24
CA ILE A 166 10.04 -8.25 8.08
C ILE A 166 10.40 -9.07 6.85
N ASN A 167 9.40 -9.62 6.17
CA ASN A 167 9.57 -10.59 5.10
C ASN A 167 9.30 -10.02 3.70
N TYR A 168 9.04 -8.70 3.62
CA TYR A 168 8.66 -8.08 2.36
C TYR A 168 9.16 -6.63 2.25
N ILE A 169 9.70 -6.31 1.10
CA ILE A 169 10.07 -4.96 0.67
C ILE A 169 9.08 -4.53 -0.40
N SER A 170 8.29 -3.49 -0.12
CA SER A 170 7.34 -2.97 -1.10
C SER A 170 8.04 -2.10 -2.14
N TYR A 171 7.32 -1.72 -3.19
CA TYR A 171 7.84 -0.92 -4.30
C TYR A 171 8.40 0.44 -3.82
N GLY A 172 9.09 1.15 -4.73
CA GLY A 172 9.76 2.42 -4.41
C GLY A 172 11.10 2.26 -3.71
N SER A 173 11.58 1.04 -3.60
CA SER A 173 12.88 0.67 -3.02
C SER A 173 14.03 0.79 -4.04
N ASN A 174 14.00 1.80 -4.87
CA ASN A 174 15.00 2.13 -5.90
C ASN A 174 15.36 0.96 -6.81
N ARG A 175 14.32 0.31 -7.34
CA ARG A 175 14.54 -0.69 -8.38
C ARG A 175 15.52 -1.78 -7.92
N ILE A 176 15.05 -2.59 -6.96
CA ILE A 176 15.83 -3.73 -6.44
C ILE A 176 16.41 -4.57 -7.58
N GLU A 177 15.68 -4.68 -8.70
CA GLU A 177 16.08 -5.42 -9.88
C GLU A 177 17.36 -4.89 -10.57
N VAL A 178 17.71 -3.61 -10.35
CA VAL A 178 18.93 -3.01 -10.93
C VAL A 178 20.06 -2.82 -9.94
N PHE A 179 19.90 -3.16 -8.68
CA PHE A 179 21.01 -3.19 -7.74
C PHE A 179 22.06 -4.24 -8.16
N PRO A 180 23.34 -4.01 -7.88
CA PRO A 180 24.35 -5.05 -8.02
C PRO A 180 23.95 -6.33 -7.31
N ALA A 181 24.27 -7.49 -7.87
CA ALA A 181 23.86 -8.79 -7.35
C ALA A 181 24.19 -9.00 -5.85
N ALA A 182 25.34 -8.49 -5.38
CA ALA A 182 25.71 -8.56 -3.97
C ALA A 182 24.78 -7.73 -3.06
N VAL A 183 24.38 -6.53 -3.51
CA VAL A 183 23.44 -5.66 -2.78
C VAL A 183 22.06 -6.32 -2.70
N ARG A 184 21.58 -6.86 -3.83
CA ARG A 184 20.32 -7.63 -3.85
C ARG A 184 20.37 -8.84 -2.90
N ALA A 185 21.46 -9.63 -2.96
CA ALA A 185 21.61 -10.78 -2.09
C ALA A 185 21.60 -10.40 -0.61
N ASN A 186 22.27 -9.33 -0.22
CA ASN A 186 22.27 -8.83 1.15
C ASN A 186 20.87 -8.44 1.62
N LEU A 187 20.07 -7.77 0.78
CA LEU A 187 18.72 -7.36 1.11
C LEU A 187 17.72 -8.52 1.11
N LEU A 188 17.80 -9.41 0.12
CA LEU A 188 16.77 -10.42 -0.12
C LEU A 188 17.07 -11.79 0.49
N THR A 189 18.34 -12.08 0.78
CA THR A 189 18.77 -13.36 1.34
C THR A 189 19.65 -13.21 2.61
N PRO A 190 19.22 -12.42 3.61
CA PRO A 190 19.92 -12.44 4.90
C PRO A 190 19.90 -13.84 5.51
N LYS A 191 20.86 -14.13 6.38
CA LYS A 191 21.11 -15.50 6.90
C LYS A 191 19.91 -16.16 7.57
N THR A 192 19.03 -15.36 8.17
CA THR A 192 17.93 -15.86 9.01
C THR A 192 16.60 -15.99 8.30
N GLN A 193 16.41 -15.27 7.20
CA GLN A 193 15.14 -15.25 6.49
C GLN A 193 15.30 -14.73 5.05
N LYS A 194 14.59 -15.30 4.09
CA LYS A 194 14.44 -14.71 2.76
C LYS A 194 13.41 -13.59 2.81
N ILE A 195 13.63 -12.55 2.02
CA ILE A 195 12.75 -11.40 1.90
C ILE A 195 12.25 -11.31 0.47
N ALA A 196 10.94 -11.16 0.33
CA ALA A 196 10.29 -10.95 -0.95
C ALA A 196 10.20 -9.46 -1.29
N TYR A 197 9.92 -9.13 -2.56
CA TYR A 197 9.69 -7.75 -2.97
C TYR A 197 8.65 -7.62 -4.09
N ALA A 198 8.20 -6.39 -4.34
CA ALA A 198 7.31 -6.06 -5.46
C ALA A 198 7.71 -4.73 -6.12
N GLU A 199 7.22 -4.51 -7.33
CA GLU A 199 7.41 -3.28 -8.08
C GLU A 199 6.09 -2.70 -8.58
N ASN A 200 6.10 -1.40 -8.89
CA ASN A 200 4.96 -0.70 -9.47
C ASN A 200 5.25 -0.34 -10.92
N LEU A 201 4.37 -0.76 -11.82
CA LEU A 201 4.48 -0.44 -13.24
C LEU A 201 4.21 1.03 -13.54
N TYR A 202 3.38 1.69 -12.70
CA TYR A 202 2.97 3.08 -12.91
C TYR A 202 2.39 3.35 -14.31
N LEU A 203 1.55 2.46 -14.81
CA LEU A 203 1.11 2.43 -16.21
C LEU A 203 0.54 3.76 -16.70
N LEU A 204 -0.45 4.28 -15.97
CA LEU A 204 -1.11 5.53 -16.33
C LEU A 204 -0.22 6.75 -16.02
N ARG A 205 0.51 6.70 -14.91
CA ARG A 205 1.39 7.79 -14.48
C ARG A 205 2.57 8.00 -15.43
N THR A 206 3.23 6.93 -15.88
CA THR A 206 4.33 7.02 -16.84
C THR A 206 3.83 7.45 -18.21
N PHE A 207 2.66 6.96 -18.65
CA PHE A 207 2.02 7.44 -19.86
C PHE A 207 1.76 8.94 -19.81
N MET A 208 1.19 9.44 -18.71
CA MET A 208 0.94 10.86 -18.50
C MET A 208 2.22 11.71 -18.64
N TRP A 209 3.34 11.23 -18.07
CA TRP A 209 4.63 11.96 -18.17
C TRP A 209 5.22 11.89 -19.56
N ASP A 210 5.12 10.76 -20.24
CA ASP A 210 5.68 10.59 -21.58
C ASP A 210 4.87 11.31 -22.64
N MET A 211 3.57 11.52 -22.42
CA MET A 211 2.73 12.34 -23.33
C MET A 211 3.27 13.75 -23.48
N SER A 212 3.70 14.37 -22.40
CA SER A 212 4.27 15.73 -22.44
C SER A 212 5.53 15.82 -23.32
N LYS A 213 6.32 14.74 -23.35
CA LYS A 213 7.55 14.66 -24.15
C LYS A 213 7.29 14.29 -25.62
N ASN A 214 6.36 13.37 -25.86
CA ASN A 214 6.19 12.72 -27.15
C ASN A 214 5.04 13.29 -27.99
N LEU A 215 4.05 13.90 -27.38
CA LEU A 215 2.84 14.42 -28.05
C LEU A 215 2.79 15.96 -28.06
N GLY A 216 3.79 16.64 -27.54
CA GLY A 216 3.88 18.10 -27.59
C GLY A 216 2.92 18.85 -26.68
N TYR A 217 2.26 18.16 -25.76
CA TYR A 217 1.43 18.79 -24.73
C TYR A 217 1.54 18.08 -23.37
N ALA A 218 1.51 18.86 -22.30
CA ALA A 218 1.42 18.34 -20.95
C ALA A 218 -0.04 18.04 -20.58
N PHE A 219 -0.24 16.98 -19.83
CA PHE A 219 -1.53 16.72 -19.19
C PHE A 219 -1.73 17.72 -18.04
N ASP A 220 -2.89 18.33 -17.98
CA ASP A 220 -3.28 19.29 -16.95
C ASP A 220 -4.12 18.55 -15.87
N ASP A 221 -3.45 17.98 -14.86
CA ASP A 221 -4.09 17.25 -13.77
C ASP A 221 -4.70 18.17 -12.70
N ASP A 222 -4.54 19.48 -12.82
CA ASP A 222 -5.32 20.48 -12.07
C ASP A 222 -6.72 20.72 -12.66
N LYS A 223 -6.96 20.27 -13.89
CA LYS A 223 -8.25 20.44 -14.58
C LYS A 223 -8.97 19.15 -14.88
N TYR A 224 -8.23 18.05 -15.05
CA TYR A 224 -8.81 16.81 -15.56
C TYR A 224 -8.38 15.63 -14.71
N ASN A 225 -9.32 14.73 -14.44
CA ASN A 225 -9.00 13.45 -13.82
C ASN A 225 -8.07 12.66 -14.75
N ARG A 226 -6.92 12.18 -14.23
CA ARG A 226 -5.93 11.44 -15.04
C ARG A 226 -6.49 10.18 -15.70
N LEU A 227 -7.59 9.62 -15.20
CA LEU A 227 -8.25 8.46 -15.80
C LEU A 227 -8.88 8.75 -17.19
N VAL A 228 -8.99 10.01 -17.61
CA VAL A 228 -9.36 10.33 -19.02
C VAL A 228 -8.30 9.83 -20.00
N LEU A 229 -7.05 9.73 -19.59
CA LEU A 229 -5.93 9.24 -20.41
C LEU A 229 -6.03 7.75 -20.73
N LEU A 230 -6.82 6.99 -19.99
CA LEU A 230 -7.10 5.58 -20.27
C LEU A 230 -7.67 5.37 -21.67
N PHE A 231 -8.37 6.38 -22.18
CA PHE A 231 -9.06 6.34 -23.47
C PHE A 231 -8.23 6.90 -24.63
N GLU A 232 -7.00 7.35 -24.37
CA GLU A 232 -6.11 7.80 -25.44
C GLU A 232 -5.77 6.64 -26.37
N PRO A 233 -5.90 6.82 -27.71
CA PRO A 233 -5.69 5.72 -28.66
C PRO A 233 -4.34 5.03 -28.57
N THR A 234 -3.32 5.74 -28.09
CA THR A 234 -1.95 5.23 -27.94
C THR A 234 -1.67 4.57 -26.60
N PHE A 235 -2.59 4.67 -25.61
CA PHE A 235 -2.37 4.13 -24.26
C PHE A 235 -2.14 2.63 -24.28
N ALA A 236 -2.98 1.86 -24.96
CA ALA A 236 -2.87 0.41 -25.02
C ALA A 236 -1.52 -0.04 -25.63
N THR A 237 -1.08 0.59 -26.70
CA THR A 237 0.23 0.28 -27.34
C THR A 237 1.39 0.70 -26.46
N TYR A 238 1.25 1.81 -25.74
CA TYR A 238 2.27 2.28 -24.81
C TYR A 238 2.49 1.30 -23.66
N ILE A 239 1.41 0.89 -22.98
CA ILE A 239 1.53 -0.06 -21.87
C ILE A 239 1.97 -1.44 -22.33
N ASP A 240 1.64 -1.86 -23.54
CA ASP A 240 2.11 -3.14 -24.10
C ASP A 240 3.64 -3.20 -24.14
N ARG A 241 4.26 -2.16 -24.70
CA ARG A 241 5.74 -2.04 -24.74
C ARG A 241 6.33 -1.94 -23.33
N LEU A 242 5.77 -1.05 -22.48
CA LEU A 242 6.28 -0.84 -21.12
C LEU A 242 6.26 -2.12 -20.30
N VAL A 243 5.15 -2.87 -20.35
CA VAL A 243 4.99 -4.13 -19.61
C VAL A 243 5.92 -5.20 -20.16
N GLN A 244 6.08 -5.30 -21.49
CA GLN A 244 7.04 -6.24 -22.09
C GLN A 244 8.47 -5.99 -21.57
N GLU A 245 8.92 -4.74 -21.61
CA GLU A 245 10.25 -4.35 -21.15
C GLU A 245 10.44 -4.62 -19.64
N LYS A 246 9.44 -4.27 -18.84
CA LYS A 246 9.50 -4.45 -17.39
C LYS A 246 9.42 -5.91 -16.97
N SER A 247 8.49 -6.69 -17.51
CA SER A 247 8.32 -8.11 -17.13
C SER A 247 9.59 -8.93 -17.41
N ALA A 248 10.33 -8.59 -18.45
CA ALA A 248 11.59 -9.27 -18.76
C ALA A 248 12.66 -9.17 -17.66
N LEU A 249 12.60 -8.12 -16.80
CA LEU A 249 13.55 -7.94 -15.71
C LEU A 249 13.31 -8.89 -14.54
N PHE A 250 12.10 -9.43 -14.42
CA PHE A 250 11.67 -10.25 -13.28
C PHE A 250 11.47 -11.73 -13.63
N ALA A 251 11.64 -12.11 -14.90
CA ALA A 251 11.40 -13.47 -15.36
C ALA A 251 12.21 -14.48 -14.53
N GLY A 252 11.52 -15.46 -13.91
CA GLY A 252 12.12 -16.48 -13.06
C GLY A 252 12.56 -16.02 -11.66
N ASP A 253 12.33 -14.77 -11.27
CA ASP A 253 12.73 -14.27 -9.96
C ASP A 253 11.76 -14.71 -8.86
N ARG A 254 12.16 -15.69 -8.08
CA ARG A 254 11.35 -16.25 -6.97
C ARG A 254 11.19 -15.31 -5.77
N HIS A 255 11.99 -14.24 -5.66
CA HIS A 255 11.84 -13.21 -4.64
C HIS A 255 10.79 -12.18 -5.01
N PHE A 256 10.49 -12.04 -6.28
CA PHE A 256 9.51 -11.09 -6.78
C PHE A 256 8.09 -11.63 -6.60
N ILE A 257 7.26 -10.94 -5.80
CA ILE A 257 5.86 -11.34 -5.60
C ILE A 257 5.02 -10.96 -6.82
N GLY A 258 5.22 -9.76 -7.36
CA GLY A 258 4.44 -9.28 -8.49
C GLY A 258 4.37 -7.76 -8.63
N PHE A 259 3.46 -7.32 -9.50
CA PHE A 259 3.31 -5.95 -9.89
C PHE A 259 2.10 -5.27 -9.26
N TYR A 260 2.30 -4.07 -8.71
CA TYR A 260 1.25 -3.06 -8.65
C TYR A 260 1.11 -2.42 -10.04
N LEU A 261 -0.12 -2.12 -10.46
CA LEU A 261 -0.38 -1.54 -11.79
C LEU A 261 -0.14 -0.03 -11.82
N ASP A 262 -0.61 0.65 -10.77
CA ASP A 262 -0.47 2.08 -10.53
C ASP A 262 -0.55 2.37 -9.02
N ASN A 263 -0.48 3.65 -8.65
CA ASN A 263 -0.64 4.08 -7.27
C ASN A 263 -1.76 5.11 -7.12
N GLU A 264 -2.73 4.80 -6.25
CA GLU A 264 -3.73 5.75 -5.76
C GLU A 264 -4.49 6.46 -6.89
N LEU A 265 -4.97 5.68 -7.86
CA LEU A 265 -5.76 6.25 -8.95
C LEU A 265 -7.06 6.87 -8.43
N PRO A 266 -7.42 8.07 -8.91
CA PRO A 266 -8.56 8.83 -8.42
C PRO A 266 -9.89 8.32 -9.02
N PHE A 267 -10.32 7.10 -8.64
CA PHE A 267 -11.58 6.54 -9.12
C PHE A 267 -12.81 7.16 -8.44
N ALA A 268 -12.73 7.49 -7.15
CA ALA A 268 -13.85 8.03 -6.39
C ALA A 268 -13.42 9.16 -5.45
N SER A 269 -14.26 10.19 -5.32
CA SER A 269 -14.12 11.29 -4.38
C SER A 269 -15.24 11.32 -3.35
N TYR A 270 -15.07 12.09 -2.29
CA TYR A 270 -16.10 12.28 -1.27
C TYR A 270 -17.42 12.74 -1.88
N GLN A 271 -18.49 12.01 -1.65
CA GLN A 271 -19.84 12.30 -2.16
C GLN A 271 -19.89 12.64 -3.67
N ASN A 272 -18.84 12.29 -4.43
CA ASN A 272 -18.68 12.63 -5.85
C ASN A 272 -18.66 14.16 -6.13
N THR A 273 -18.12 14.92 -5.20
CA THR A 273 -18.09 16.39 -5.30
C THR A 273 -16.84 16.93 -6.00
N ASP A 274 -15.80 16.11 -6.16
CA ASP A 274 -14.54 16.50 -6.79
C ASP A 274 -14.27 15.64 -8.05
N PRO A 275 -14.51 16.17 -9.26
CA PRO A 275 -14.29 15.44 -10.51
C PRO A 275 -12.81 15.20 -10.84
N LEU A 276 -11.87 15.87 -10.17
CA LEU A 276 -10.44 15.63 -10.33
C LEU A 276 -9.96 14.42 -9.51
N ARG A 277 -10.61 14.21 -8.36
CA ARG A 277 -10.29 13.11 -7.43
C ARG A 277 -11.21 11.90 -7.56
N GLY A 278 -12.22 11.98 -8.43
CA GLY A 278 -13.15 10.89 -8.71
C GLY A 278 -13.70 10.96 -10.12
N ILE A 279 -14.04 9.78 -10.67
CA ILE A 279 -14.70 9.70 -11.96
C ILE A 279 -16.10 10.31 -11.83
N ASP A 280 -16.38 11.31 -12.65
CA ASP A 280 -17.67 11.97 -12.77
C ASP A 280 -18.17 11.96 -14.22
N LEU A 281 -19.35 11.38 -14.46
CA LEU A 281 -19.92 11.24 -15.80
C LEU A 281 -20.18 12.60 -16.45
N LYS A 282 -20.64 13.61 -15.68
CA LYS A 282 -20.89 14.96 -16.24
C LYS A 282 -19.59 15.63 -16.64
N HIS A 283 -18.53 15.44 -15.84
CA HIS A 283 -17.21 15.95 -16.19
C HIS A 283 -16.68 15.30 -17.47
N PHE A 284 -16.81 13.99 -17.62
CA PHE A 284 -16.40 13.26 -18.84
C PHE A 284 -17.17 13.76 -20.08
N LEU A 285 -18.48 14.03 -19.97
CA LEU A 285 -19.27 14.60 -21.05
C LEU A 285 -18.84 16.02 -21.44
N SER A 286 -18.23 16.79 -20.55
CA SER A 286 -17.76 18.16 -20.77
C SER A 286 -16.30 18.26 -21.25
N LEU A 287 -15.62 17.14 -21.43
CA LEU A 287 -14.23 17.12 -21.85
C LEU A 287 -14.03 17.79 -23.23
N PRO A 288 -12.94 18.57 -23.42
CA PRO A 288 -12.64 19.22 -24.69
C PRO A 288 -12.31 18.20 -25.78
N GLU A 289 -12.27 18.67 -27.04
CA GLU A 289 -12.00 17.83 -28.23
C GLU A 289 -10.71 17.01 -28.11
N ARG A 290 -9.73 17.53 -27.42
CA ARG A 290 -8.46 16.87 -27.12
C ARG A 290 -8.60 15.51 -26.39
N TYR A 291 -9.65 15.36 -25.57
CA TYR A 291 -10.01 14.12 -24.87
C TYR A 291 -11.29 13.50 -25.43
N LYS A 292 -11.47 13.63 -26.73
CA LYS A 292 -12.67 13.16 -27.45
C LYS A 292 -13.00 11.69 -27.16
N ALA A 293 -12.01 10.82 -27.13
CA ALA A 293 -12.24 9.40 -26.90
C ALA A 293 -12.86 9.12 -25.52
N ALA A 294 -12.41 9.81 -24.47
CA ALA A 294 -13.01 9.72 -23.13
C ALA A 294 -14.43 10.27 -23.09
N ARG A 295 -14.68 11.40 -23.80
CA ARG A 295 -16.02 11.97 -23.93
C ARG A 295 -16.97 11.03 -24.69
N GLU A 296 -16.54 10.48 -25.81
CA GLU A 296 -17.33 9.53 -26.60
C GLU A 296 -17.68 8.25 -25.82
N TYR A 297 -16.77 7.82 -24.93
CA TYR A 297 -17.02 6.71 -24.01
C TYR A 297 -18.15 7.04 -23.02
N ALA A 298 -18.16 8.24 -22.46
CA ALA A 298 -19.24 8.72 -21.61
C ALA A 298 -20.58 8.91 -22.39
N GLU A 299 -20.52 9.45 -23.58
CA GLU A 299 -21.67 9.58 -24.45
C GLU A 299 -22.27 8.21 -24.86
N LYS A 300 -21.40 7.23 -25.13
CA LYS A 300 -21.84 5.85 -25.37
C LYS A 300 -22.56 5.29 -24.14
N PHE A 301 -22.02 5.49 -22.94
CA PHE A 301 -22.69 5.07 -21.70
C PHE A 301 -24.07 5.70 -21.55
N MET A 302 -24.22 7.00 -21.84
CA MET A 302 -25.52 7.69 -21.82
C MET A 302 -26.52 7.03 -22.77
N ARG A 303 -26.11 6.77 -24.03
CA ARG A 303 -26.98 6.12 -25.05
C ARG A 303 -27.38 4.72 -24.63
N ASP A 304 -26.42 3.89 -24.22
CA ASP A 304 -26.65 2.49 -23.85
C ASP A 304 -27.59 2.34 -22.65
N ASN A 305 -27.63 3.34 -21.76
CA ASN A 305 -28.48 3.35 -20.57
C ASN A 305 -29.73 4.22 -20.71
N GLY A 306 -30.04 4.74 -21.92
CA GLY A 306 -31.24 5.53 -22.16
C GLY A 306 -31.30 6.85 -21.40
N ILE A 307 -30.14 7.43 -21.02
CA ILE A 307 -30.07 8.68 -20.28
C ILE A 307 -30.13 9.86 -21.25
N ALA A 308 -31.27 10.57 -21.26
CA ALA A 308 -31.59 11.58 -22.28
C ALA A 308 -30.72 12.85 -22.19
N SER A 309 -30.22 13.23 -21.04
CA SER A 309 -29.44 14.46 -20.83
C SER A 309 -28.57 14.39 -19.57
N ALA A 310 -27.58 15.27 -19.45
CA ALA A 310 -26.74 15.40 -18.25
C ALA A 310 -27.56 15.73 -16.98
N GLY A 311 -28.73 16.39 -17.12
CA GLY A 311 -29.65 16.67 -16.02
C GLY A 311 -30.38 15.44 -15.49
N ALA A 312 -30.52 14.39 -16.33
CA ALA A 312 -31.17 13.12 -15.96
C ALA A 312 -30.22 12.10 -15.31
N ILE A 313 -28.93 12.42 -15.17
CA ILE A 313 -27.94 11.53 -14.54
C ILE A 313 -28.25 11.37 -13.06
N THR A 314 -28.53 10.15 -12.65
CA THR A 314 -28.78 9.76 -11.24
C THR A 314 -27.47 9.39 -10.53
N LYS A 315 -27.52 9.28 -9.18
CA LYS A 315 -26.40 8.72 -8.39
C LYS A 315 -26.01 7.31 -8.87
N LYS A 316 -27.00 6.47 -9.18
CA LYS A 316 -26.75 5.14 -9.71
C LYS A 316 -25.99 5.18 -11.04
N ASN A 317 -26.37 6.06 -11.96
CA ASN A 317 -25.64 6.22 -13.23
C ASN A 317 -24.19 6.64 -13.02
N GLN A 318 -23.92 7.52 -12.06
CA GLN A 318 -22.55 7.92 -11.69
C GLN A 318 -21.74 6.71 -11.18
N GLU A 319 -22.31 5.90 -10.28
CA GLU A 319 -21.66 4.71 -9.76
C GLU A 319 -21.44 3.65 -10.86
N ASP A 320 -22.41 3.43 -11.71
CA ASP A 320 -22.30 2.45 -12.80
C ASP A 320 -21.24 2.88 -13.83
N PHE A 321 -21.19 4.16 -14.17
CA PHE A 321 -20.14 4.70 -15.05
C PHE A 321 -18.73 4.56 -14.42
N ARG A 322 -18.59 4.88 -13.14
CA ARG A 322 -17.34 4.70 -12.41
C ARG A 322 -16.89 3.24 -12.41
N GLY A 323 -17.82 2.33 -12.12
CA GLY A 323 -17.57 0.90 -12.17
C GLY A 323 -17.11 0.44 -13.56
N MET A 324 -17.75 0.96 -14.63
CA MET A 324 -17.39 0.64 -16.01
C MET A 324 -15.99 1.14 -16.38
N VAL A 325 -15.61 2.35 -15.97
CA VAL A 325 -14.24 2.88 -16.20
C VAL A 325 -13.19 2.08 -15.40
N ALA A 326 -13.49 1.73 -14.15
CA ALA A 326 -12.60 0.90 -13.34
C ALA A 326 -12.45 -0.50 -13.95
N ASP A 327 -13.54 -1.11 -14.38
CA ASP A 327 -13.54 -2.42 -15.04
C ASP A 327 -12.68 -2.42 -16.30
N TYR A 328 -12.85 -1.41 -17.16
CA TYR A 328 -12.05 -1.26 -18.38
C TYR A 328 -10.55 -1.08 -18.06
N TYR A 329 -10.21 -0.26 -17.05
CA TYR A 329 -8.82 -0.08 -16.63
C TYR A 329 -8.19 -1.41 -16.20
N TYR A 330 -8.83 -2.12 -15.25
CA TYR A 330 -8.27 -3.38 -14.75
C TYR A 330 -8.24 -4.46 -15.82
N GLN A 331 -9.29 -4.59 -16.64
CA GLN A 331 -9.31 -5.56 -17.73
C GLN A 331 -8.15 -5.36 -18.70
N LEU A 332 -7.96 -4.12 -19.19
CA LEU A 332 -6.90 -3.79 -20.15
C LEU A 332 -5.51 -4.02 -19.56
N THR A 333 -5.28 -3.48 -18.36
CA THR A 333 -3.94 -3.49 -17.77
C THR A 333 -3.52 -4.88 -17.30
N THR A 334 -4.42 -5.64 -16.68
CA THR A 334 -4.12 -7.03 -16.26
C THR A 334 -3.95 -7.97 -17.44
N ALA A 335 -4.77 -7.85 -18.49
CA ALA A 335 -4.61 -8.63 -19.70
C ALA A 335 -3.25 -8.35 -20.36
N THR A 336 -2.79 -7.10 -20.33
CA THR A 336 -1.47 -6.72 -20.85
C THR A 336 -0.35 -7.35 -20.00
N VAL A 337 -0.42 -7.27 -18.67
CA VAL A 337 0.58 -7.92 -17.79
C VAL A 337 0.62 -9.42 -18.03
N ARG A 338 -0.53 -10.10 -18.06
CA ARG A 338 -0.63 -11.56 -18.26
C ARG A 338 -0.12 -12.05 -19.62
N ARG A 339 0.00 -11.20 -20.60
CA ARG A 339 0.61 -11.52 -21.89
C ARG A 339 2.10 -11.78 -21.76
N TYR A 340 2.78 -11.08 -20.88
CA TYR A 340 4.24 -11.12 -20.71
C TYR A 340 4.70 -11.78 -19.41
N ASP A 341 3.88 -11.75 -18.35
CA ASP A 341 4.17 -12.36 -17.06
C ASP A 341 3.01 -13.26 -16.61
N LYS A 342 3.30 -14.57 -16.51
CA LYS A 342 2.38 -15.60 -16.02
C LYS A 342 2.87 -16.21 -14.70
N GLU A 343 3.97 -15.73 -14.17
CA GLU A 343 4.65 -16.28 -12.99
C GLU A 343 4.24 -15.55 -11.72
N HIS A 344 4.14 -14.23 -11.79
CA HIS A 344 3.98 -13.38 -10.62
C HIS A 344 2.55 -12.84 -10.46
N LEU A 345 2.24 -12.36 -9.27
CA LEU A 345 0.91 -11.86 -8.93
C LEU A 345 0.68 -10.42 -9.46
N ILE A 346 -0.58 -10.08 -9.68
CA ILE A 346 -1.02 -8.71 -9.93
C ILE A 346 -1.68 -8.18 -8.66
N LEU A 347 -1.07 -7.15 -8.07
CA LEU A 347 -1.33 -6.69 -6.70
C LEU A 347 -2.32 -5.51 -6.62
N GLY A 348 -3.00 -5.15 -7.72
CA GLY A 348 -3.95 -4.02 -7.78
C GLY A 348 -3.27 -2.66 -7.91
N THR A 349 -3.96 -1.59 -7.49
CA THR A 349 -3.55 -0.19 -7.67
C THR A 349 -3.38 0.59 -6.36
N ARG A 350 -3.29 -0.11 -5.21
CA ARG A 350 -3.10 0.54 -3.91
C ARG A 350 -4.20 1.58 -3.64
N LEU A 351 -5.45 1.12 -3.66
CA LEU A 351 -6.62 1.98 -3.54
C LEU A 351 -6.54 2.88 -2.29
N HIS A 352 -6.69 4.16 -2.48
CA HIS A 352 -6.57 5.16 -1.44
C HIS A 352 -7.83 6.03 -1.36
N ASP A 353 -7.92 6.86 -0.31
CA ASP A 353 -9.00 7.80 -0.08
C ASP A 353 -10.38 7.16 -0.33
N TRP A 354 -11.27 7.82 -1.03
CA TRP A 354 -12.63 7.32 -1.29
C TRP A 354 -12.69 6.16 -2.28
N SER A 355 -11.62 5.97 -3.09
CA SER A 355 -11.55 4.85 -4.03
C SER A 355 -11.62 3.48 -3.33
N LYS A 356 -11.03 3.34 -2.13
CA LYS A 356 -11.08 2.08 -1.36
C LYS A 356 -12.46 1.78 -0.75
N TYR A 357 -13.27 2.82 -0.54
CA TYR A 357 -14.64 2.69 -0.01
C TYR A 357 -15.69 2.55 -1.13
N ASN A 358 -15.29 2.55 -2.38
CA ASN A 358 -16.22 2.42 -3.49
C ASN A 358 -16.35 0.96 -3.93
N GLN A 359 -17.51 0.36 -3.70
CA GLN A 359 -17.82 -1.03 -4.01
C GLN A 359 -17.47 -1.39 -5.45
N LYS A 360 -17.92 -0.62 -6.44
CA LYS A 360 -17.72 -0.91 -7.87
C LYS A 360 -16.23 -0.93 -8.25
N VAL A 361 -15.45 -0.05 -7.65
CA VAL A 361 -13.99 0.02 -7.88
C VAL A 361 -13.28 -1.18 -7.25
N VAL A 362 -13.64 -1.53 -6.01
CA VAL A 362 -13.05 -2.69 -5.32
C VAL A 362 -13.42 -3.99 -6.03
N GLU A 363 -14.68 -4.17 -6.43
CA GLU A 363 -15.14 -5.34 -7.20
C GLU A 363 -14.43 -5.46 -8.55
N ALA A 364 -14.21 -4.34 -9.27
CA ALA A 364 -13.45 -4.34 -10.52
C ALA A 364 -11.99 -4.76 -10.29
N CYS A 365 -11.33 -4.22 -9.27
CA CYS A 365 -9.98 -4.65 -8.89
C CYS A 365 -9.93 -6.15 -8.57
N ALA A 366 -10.83 -6.62 -7.72
CA ALA A 366 -10.89 -8.03 -7.30
C ALA A 366 -11.20 -8.99 -8.47
N ARG A 367 -11.95 -8.54 -9.48
CA ARG A 367 -12.29 -9.36 -10.66
C ARG A 367 -11.07 -9.72 -11.49
N TYR A 368 -10.15 -8.80 -11.67
CA TYR A 368 -9.03 -8.95 -12.61
C TYR A 368 -7.67 -9.16 -11.94
N CYS A 369 -7.46 -8.62 -10.74
CA CYS A 369 -6.22 -8.79 -10.00
C CYS A 369 -6.21 -10.05 -9.13
N ASP A 370 -5.04 -10.47 -8.66
CA ASP A 370 -4.92 -11.64 -7.77
C ASP A 370 -5.24 -11.28 -6.32
N LEU A 371 -5.05 -10.00 -5.95
CA LEU A 371 -5.45 -9.43 -4.68
C LEU A 371 -5.80 -7.94 -4.82
N VAL A 372 -6.47 -7.39 -3.80
CA VAL A 372 -6.77 -5.97 -3.69
C VAL A 372 -5.79 -5.31 -2.73
N SER A 373 -5.03 -4.31 -3.18
CA SER A 373 -4.14 -3.54 -2.31
C SER A 373 -4.77 -2.20 -1.91
N ILE A 374 -4.52 -1.78 -0.66
CA ILE A 374 -5.18 -0.62 -0.03
C ILE A 374 -4.16 0.20 0.73
N ASN A 375 -4.05 1.50 0.44
CA ASN A 375 -3.35 2.47 1.29
C ASN A 375 -4.32 3.00 2.34
N TYR A 376 -4.02 2.77 3.63
CA TYR A 376 -4.99 2.93 4.70
C TYR A 376 -4.50 3.89 5.79
N TYR A 377 -4.69 5.17 5.55
CA TYR A 377 -4.24 6.24 6.45
C TYR A 377 -5.35 6.83 7.32
N ALA A 378 -4.94 7.60 8.32
CA ALA A 378 -5.81 8.37 9.20
C ALA A 378 -6.89 7.54 9.92
N ARG A 379 -6.54 6.32 10.31
CA ARG A 379 -7.35 5.43 11.15
C ARG A 379 -6.49 4.82 12.23
N TRP A 380 -7.01 4.79 13.46
CA TRP A 380 -6.31 4.15 14.58
C TRP A 380 -6.31 2.62 14.46
N GLN A 381 -7.35 2.10 13.86
CA GLN A 381 -7.51 0.71 13.47
C GLN A 381 -8.38 0.61 12.21
N PRO A 382 -8.31 -0.48 11.45
CA PRO A 382 -9.24 -0.74 10.37
C PRO A 382 -10.69 -0.78 10.86
N GLU A 383 -11.57 -0.06 10.17
CA GLU A 383 -13.00 0.06 10.52
C GLU A 383 -13.74 -1.27 10.30
N ALA A 384 -14.58 -1.67 11.27
CA ALA A 384 -15.31 -2.94 11.23
C ALA A 384 -16.16 -3.08 9.97
N ASP A 385 -16.96 -2.05 9.65
CA ASP A 385 -17.85 -2.03 8.50
C ASP A 385 -17.07 -2.09 7.18
N PHE A 386 -15.92 -1.40 7.11
CA PHE A 386 -15.07 -1.47 5.94
C PHE A 386 -14.48 -2.87 5.73
N LEU A 387 -14.01 -3.52 6.79
CA LEU A 387 -13.51 -4.89 6.72
C LEU A 387 -14.60 -5.88 6.32
N ALA A 388 -15.83 -5.70 6.84
CA ALA A 388 -16.99 -6.50 6.46
C ALA A 388 -17.33 -6.29 4.96
N ASN A 389 -17.32 -5.06 4.49
CA ASN A 389 -17.53 -4.72 3.09
C ASN A 389 -16.44 -5.34 2.19
N LEU A 390 -15.16 -5.23 2.57
CA LEU A 390 -14.06 -5.84 1.81
C LEU A 390 -14.23 -7.36 1.67
N LYS A 391 -14.72 -8.03 2.72
CA LYS A 391 -15.00 -9.47 2.65
C LYS A 391 -16.03 -9.80 1.56
N VAL A 392 -17.03 -8.94 1.37
CA VAL A 392 -18.07 -9.10 0.34
C VAL A 392 -17.56 -8.68 -1.03
N TRP A 393 -16.97 -7.48 -1.14
CA TRP A 393 -16.57 -6.88 -2.43
C TRP A 393 -15.38 -7.59 -3.09
N CYS A 394 -14.46 -8.10 -2.27
CA CYS A 394 -13.32 -8.87 -2.80
C CYS A 394 -13.71 -10.31 -3.19
N GLY A 395 -14.86 -10.82 -2.75
CA GLY A 395 -15.30 -12.21 -3.01
C GLY A 395 -14.28 -13.21 -2.47
N THR A 396 -13.68 -14.01 -3.36
CA THR A 396 -12.65 -15.00 -2.99
C THR A 396 -11.23 -14.43 -2.98
N LYS A 397 -11.04 -13.18 -3.37
CA LYS A 397 -9.72 -12.56 -3.42
C LYS A 397 -9.31 -12.00 -2.05
N PRO A 398 -8.05 -12.17 -1.66
CA PRO A 398 -7.54 -11.51 -0.48
C PRO A 398 -7.30 -10.01 -0.70
N PHE A 399 -7.09 -9.30 0.41
CA PHE A 399 -6.58 -7.94 0.35
C PHE A 399 -5.26 -7.80 1.14
N LEU A 400 -4.49 -6.77 0.78
CA LEU A 400 -3.24 -6.36 1.41
C LEU A 400 -3.35 -4.87 1.80
N VAL A 401 -3.05 -4.52 3.05
CA VAL A 401 -2.84 -3.11 3.39
C VAL A 401 -1.43 -2.71 2.97
N SER A 402 -1.34 -1.96 1.90
CA SER A 402 -0.07 -1.63 1.24
C SER A 402 0.62 -0.39 1.78
N GLU A 403 -0.05 0.43 2.61
CA GLU A 403 0.55 1.52 3.38
C GLU A 403 -0.30 1.85 4.61
N PHE A 404 0.37 2.08 5.73
CA PHE A 404 -0.18 2.71 6.94
C PHE A 404 0.96 3.17 7.85
N TYR A 405 0.75 4.19 8.68
CA TYR A 405 1.68 4.64 9.71
C TYR A 405 1.03 5.56 10.72
N THR A 406 1.75 5.82 11.82
CA THR A 406 1.61 7.02 12.67
C THR A 406 2.99 7.58 12.99
N LYS A 407 3.05 8.81 13.50
CA LYS A 407 4.27 9.57 13.78
C LYS A 407 4.46 9.72 15.29
N ALA A 408 5.71 9.89 15.76
CA ALA A 408 6.01 10.22 17.15
C ALA A 408 6.75 11.55 17.27
N GLU A 409 6.56 12.22 18.42
CA GLU A 409 7.14 13.52 18.73
C GLU A 409 8.58 13.43 19.23
N ASP A 410 8.97 12.28 19.77
CA ASP A 410 10.32 12.06 20.34
C ASP A 410 11.43 11.86 19.29
N ALA A 411 11.11 11.95 18.00
CA ALA A 411 12.10 11.92 16.93
C ALA A 411 12.77 13.29 16.75
N SER A 412 14.09 13.27 16.54
CA SER A 412 14.88 14.48 16.32
C SER A 412 16.01 14.26 15.33
N TYR A 413 16.48 15.34 14.72
CA TYR A 413 17.67 15.37 13.88
C TYR A 413 18.59 16.50 14.36
N GLN A 414 19.84 16.19 14.68
CA GLN A 414 20.82 17.15 15.20
C GLN A 414 20.29 17.97 16.39
N GLY A 415 19.54 17.33 17.30
CA GLY A 415 18.98 17.97 18.50
C GLY A 415 17.72 18.80 18.26
N THR A 416 17.23 18.88 17.02
CA THR A 416 15.98 19.57 16.69
C THR A 416 14.85 18.55 16.50
N GLY A 417 13.76 18.71 17.24
CA GLY A 417 12.55 17.86 17.07
C GLY A 417 11.95 17.99 15.68
N TYR A 418 11.34 16.92 15.21
CA TYR A 418 10.69 16.90 13.89
C TYR A 418 9.42 17.76 13.85
N THR A 419 9.19 18.42 12.73
CA THR A 419 7.95 19.16 12.50
C THR A 419 6.73 18.26 12.35
N ASN A 420 6.92 17.06 11.81
CA ASN A 420 5.88 16.04 11.54
C ASN A 420 4.69 16.55 10.71
N THR A 421 4.85 17.66 9.96
CA THR A 421 3.78 18.34 9.22
C THR A 421 3.45 17.69 7.87
N GLU A 422 4.27 16.75 7.42
CA GLU A 422 4.06 16.06 6.15
C GLU A 422 3.27 14.76 6.30
N GLY A 423 2.38 14.54 5.33
CA GLY A 423 1.54 13.36 5.23
C GLY A 423 0.43 13.31 6.29
N GLY A 424 -0.53 12.42 6.05
CA GLY A 424 -1.65 12.17 6.98
C GLY A 424 -1.21 11.48 8.27
N GLY A 425 -2.19 11.16 9.10
CA GLY A 425 -1.98 10.41 10.33
C GLY A 425 -1.85 11.30 11.57
N TRP A 426 -1.67 10.64 12.69
CA TRP A 426 -1.65 11.26 14.02
C TRP A 426 -0.24 11.34 14.55
N LEU A 427 -0.04 12.13 15.58
CA LEU A 427 1.21 12.29 16.28
C LEU A 427 1.04 11.77 17.71
N VAL A 428 1.82 10.76 18.08
CA VAL A 428 1.88 10.20 19.43
C VAL A 428 3.13 10.68 20.17
N HIS A 429 3.24 10.41 21.47
CA HIS A 429 4.36 10.90 22.26
C HIS A 429 5.70 10.21 21.91
N THR A 430 5.69 8.89 21.75
CA THR A 430 6.93 8.10 21.71
C THR A 430 6.94 7.04 20.60
N GLN A 431 8.15 6.55 20.29
CA GLN A 431 8.34 5.40 19.41
C GLN A 431 7.65 4.13 19.94
N LYS A 432 7.52 3.98 21.27
CA LYS A 432 6.74 2.91 21.88
C LYS A 432 5.27 3.01 21.51
N ASN A 433 4.68 4.21 21.59
CA ASN A 433 3.29 4.41 21.21
C ASN A 433 3.05 4.20 19.69
N ARG A 434 4.05 4.48 18.84
CA ARG A 434 4.00 4.07 17.42
C ARG A 434 3.89 2.55 17.30
N GLY A 435 4.64 1.81 18.11
CA GLY A 435 4.58 0.36 18.14
C GLY A 435 3.26 -0.19 18.67
N GLU A 436 2.68 0.43 19.67
CA GLU A 436 1.36 0.09 20.19
C GLU A 436 0.26 0.32 19.14
N PHE A 437 0.33 1.44 18.41
CA PHE A 437 -0.52 1.67 17.23
C PHE A 437 -0.35 0.58 16.18
N TYR A 438 0.90 0.22 15.82
CA TYR A 438 1.20 -0.84 14.85
C TYR A 438 0.57 -2.16 15.27
N GLN A 439 0.73 -2.56 16.52
CA GLN A 439 0.14 -3.79 17.05
C GLN A 439 -1.39 -3.75 16.95
N ASN A 440 -2.02 -2.66 17.42
CA ASN A 440 -3.48 -2.51 17.38
C ASN A 440 -4.03 -2.64 15.96
N PHE A 441 -3.36 -2.01 14.99
CA PHE A 441 -3.75 -2.04 13.59
C PHE A 441 -3.62 -3.45 12.98
N CYS A 442 -2.49 -4.10 13.22
CA CYS A 442 -2.20 -5.42 12.67
C CYS A 442 -3.05 -6.52 13.30
N LEU A 443 -3.28 -6.47 14.63
CA LEU A 443 -4.18 -7.40 15.31
C LEU A 443 -5.59 -7.33 14.70
N ARG A 444 -6.10 -6.12 14.43
CA ARG A 444 -7.40 -5.95 13.77
C ARG A 444 -7.44 -6.54 12.35
N LEU A 445 -6.34 -6.46 11.61
CA LEU A 445 -6.23 -7.10 10.29
C LEU A 445 -6.21 -8.63 10.40
N LEU A 446 -5.55 -9.19 11.41
CA LEU A 446 -5.51 -10.65 11.63
C LEU A 446 -6.85 -11.26 12.04
N GLU A 447 -7.73 -10.50 12.68
CA GLU A 447 -9.11 -10.92 12.96
C GLU A 447 -9.89 -11.21 11.67
N THR A 448 -9.54 -10.54 10.55
CA THR A 448 -10.14 -10.84 9.26
C THR A 448 -9.49 -12.08 8.66
N ARG A 449 -10.27 -12.90 7.97
CA ARG A 449 -9.75 -14.11 7.33
C ARG A 449 -9.26 -13.90 5.90
N ASN A 450 -9.43 -12.71 5.34
CA ASN A 450 -9.07 -12.39 3.96
C ASN A 450 -7.94 -11.35 3.82
N CYS A 451 -7.34 -10.87 4.92
CA CYS A 451 -6.12 -10.07 4.89
C CYS A 451 -4.89 -10.97 4.77
N VAL A 452 -4.03 -10.73 3.77
CA VAL A 452 -2.77 -11.48 3.55
C VAL A 452 -1.53 -10.71 3.96
N GLY A 453 -1.70 -9.54 4.61
CA GLY A 453 -0.58 -8.81 5.17
C GLY A 453 -0.75 -7.29 5.18
N TRP A 454 0.33 -6.64 5.57
CA TRP A 454 0.42 -5.19 5.74
C TRP A 454 1.83 -4.68 5.47
N VAL A 455 1.93 -3.40 5.10
CA VAL A 455 3.18 -2.73 4.78
C VAL A 455 3.24 -1.40 5.52
N HIS A 456 4.23 -1.24 6.40
CA HIS A 456 4.47 0.02 7.10
C HIS A 456 5.14 1.04 6.15
N PHE A 457 4.66 2.26 6.16
CA PHE A 457 5.24 3.39 5.47
C PHE A 457 6.02 4.25 6.47
N GLU A 458 7.38 4.24 6.49
CA GLU A 458 8.31 3.73 5.49
C GLU A 458 9.66 3.28 6.13
N TYR A 459 10.74 3.12 5.35
CA TYR A 459 12.05 2.71 5.85
C TYR A 459 12.76 3.85 6.60
N ASN A 460 13.04 4.97 5.91
CA ASN A 460 13.69 6.15 6.52
C ASN A 460 12.65 7.21 6.90
N ASP A 461 12.96 8.03 7.88
CA ASP A 461 12.23 9.26 8.12
C ASP A 461 12.31 10.22 6.94
N GLY A 462 11.23 10.96 6.69
CA GLY A 462 11.21 11.98 5.65
C GLY A 462 12.02 13.22 6.04
N TYR A 463 12.71 13.82 5.07
CA TYR A 463 13.38 15.12 5.19
C TYR A 463 13.28 15.88 3.87
N ASP A 464 12.53 16.97 3.85
CA ASP A 464 12.27 17.74 2.64
C ASP A 464 13.36 18.77 2.33
N SER A 465 13.24 19.43 1.18
CA SER A 465 14.16 20.50 0.75
C SER A 465 14.10 21.75 1.64
N ASN A 466 13.07 21.93 2.44
CA ASN A 466 12.87 23.05 3.35
C ASN A 466 13.36 22.73 4.78
N GLY A 467 13.96 21.57 4.98
CA GLY A 467 14.45 21.14 6.29
C GLY A 467 13.36 20.60 7.22
N LYS A 468 12.16 20.31 6.71
CA LYS A 468 11.10 19.70 7.51
C LYS A 468 11.30 18.20 7.60
N ALA A 469 11.28 17.68 8.81
CA ALA A 469 11.40 16.28 9.09
C ALA A 469 10.04 15.66 9.51
N SER A 470 9.84 14.39 9.14
CA SER A 470 8.62 13.64 9.42
C SER A 470 8.94 12.21 9.84
N ASN A 471 8.50 11.82 11.05
CA ASN A 471 8.79 10.50 11.64
C ASN A 471 7.86 9.43 11.09
N LYS A 472 8.22 8.88 9.96
CA LYS A 472 7.50 7.75 9.32
C LYS A 472 8.34 6.48 9.29
N GLY A 473 9.68 6.65 9.36
CA GLY A 473 10.66 5.59 9.20
C GLY A 473 10.68 4.56 10.34
N ILE A 474 11.23 3.39 10.04
CA ILE A 474 11.72 2.45 11.03
C ILE A 474 13.15 2.80 11.47
N VAL A 475 13.82 3.63 10.69
CA VAL A 475 15.11 4.25 11.01
C VAL A 475 15.02 5.77 10.88
N SER A 476 15.85 6.49 11.62
CA SER A 476 15.93 7.95 11.56
C SER A 476 16.59 8.43 10.26
N ILE A 477 16.66 9.76 10.07
CA ILE A 477 17.44 10.41 9.00
C ILE A 477 18.92 9.97 9.04
N GLU A 478 19.43 9.66 10.23
CA GLU A 478 20.81 9.19 10.45
C GLU A 478 20.95 7.65 10.37
N TYR A 479 19.90 6.96 9.93
CA TYR A 479 19.78 5.50 9.83
C TYR A 479 19.88 4.78 11.19
N GLU A 480 19.62 5.47 12.29
CA GLU A 480 19.53 4.81 13.61
C GLU A 480 18.17 4.12 13.75
N PRO A 481 18.14 2.81 14.07
CA PRO A 481 16.89 2.08 14.24
C PRO A 481 16.08 2.57 15.45
N TYR A 482 14.78 2.74 15.27
CA TYR A 482 13.87 3.02 16.39
C TYR A 482 13.55 1.72 17.15
N THR A 483 14.45 1.34 18.07
CA THR A 483 14.44 0.03 18.74
C THR A 483 13.15 -0.25 19.49
N SER A 484 12.55 0.73 20.16
CA SER A 484 11.27 0.57 20.87
C SER A 484 10.13 0.27 19.90
N PHE A 485 10.08 0.97 18.76
CA PHE A 485 9.11 0.71 17.70
C PHE A 485 9.30 -0.67 17.08
N LEU A 486 10.53 -0.98 16.68
CA LEU A 486 10.88 -2.26 16.06
C LEU A 486 10.61 -3.47 16.99
N SER A 487 10.82 -3.32 18.29
CA SER A 487 10.49 -4.36 19.26
C SER A 487 9.00 -4.71 19.24
N GLN A 488 8.13 -3.70 19.18
CA GLN A 488 6.67 -3.88 19.10
C GLN A 488 6.24 -4.51 17.77
N MET A 489 6.86 -4.08 16.66
CA MET A 489 6.63 -4.70 15.34
C MET A 489 7.02 -6.17 15.34
N ARG A 490 8.22 -6.47 15.87
CA ARG A 490 8.76 -7.82 15.94
C ARG A 490 7.87 -8.77 16.72
N GLN A 491 7.23 -8.33 17.80
CA GLN A 491 6.30 -9.16 18.58
C GLN A 491 5.16 -9.68 17.69
N VAL A 492 4.48 -8.81 16.94
CA VAL A 492 3.38 -9.22 16.05
C VAL A 492 3.90 -10.08 14.90
N ASN A 493 4.98 -9.66 14.23
CA ASN A 493 5.50 -10.35 13.06
C ASN A 493 5.93 -11.79 13.39
N LEU A 494 6.54 -11.99 14.56
CA LEU A 494 6.95 -13.31 15.06
C LEU A 494 5.73 -14.17 15.43
N ALA A 495 4.72 -13.57 16.05
CA ALA A 495 3.56 -14.25 16.60
C ALA A 495 2.43 -14.51 15.59
N VAL A 496 2.56 -14.06 14.35
CA VAL A 496 1.45 -14.02 13.37
C VAL A 496 0.69 -15.33 13.24
N HIS A 497 1.38 -16.48 13.16
CA HIS A 497 0.72 -17.79 13.03
C HIS A 497 0.01 -18.23 14.30
N SER A 498 0.56 -17.92 15.45
CA SER A 498 -0.05 -18.18 16.76
C SER A 498 -1.29 -17.31 16.98
N LEU A 499 -1.21 -16.03 16.56
CA LEU A 499 -2.35 -15.13 16.61
C LEU A 499 -3.49 -15.58 15.67
N ILE A 500 -3.14 -16.07 14.49
CA ILE A 500 -4.13 -16.64 13.55
C ILE A 500 -4.84 -17.82 14.17
N ASP A 501 -4.12 -18.77 14.75
CA ASP A 501 -4.73 -19.93 15.42
C ASP A 501 -5.66 -19.50 16.57
N TYR A 502 -5.25 -18.49 17.34
CA TYR A 502 -6.07 -17.91 18.39
C TYR A 502 -7.38 -17.32 17.84
N TYR A 503 -7.33 -16.48 16.79
CA TYR A 503 -8.52 -15.87 16.21
C TYR A 503 -9.41 -16.88 15.49
N ASP A 504 -8.83 -17.87 14.82
CA ASP A 504 -9.60 -18.87 14.06
C ASP A 504 -10.34 -19.85 14.96
N THR A 505 -9.80 -20.20 16.15
CA THR A 505 -10.50 -21.03 17.12
C THR A 505 -11.72 -20.32 17.75
N LYS A 506 -11.66 -19.01 17.94
CA LYS A 506 -12.79 -18.22 18.50
C LYS A 506 -13.93 -18.01 17.52
N SER A 507 -13.64 -17.97 16.24
CA SER A 507 -14.66 -17.76 15.19
C SER A 507 -15.54 -18.98 14.96
N VAL A 508 -15.27 -20.11 15.63
CA VAL A 508 -16.02 -21.37 15.51
C VAL A 508 -17.00 -21.56 16.69
N GLN A 509 -16.91 -20.70 17.70
CA GLN A 509 -17.87 -20.66 18.83
C GLN A 509 -18.97 -19.62 18.57
#